data_6cccbc4906d5007b65f4b37a88a3d4c8
#
_entry.id   6cccbc4906d5007b65f4b37a88a3d4c8
#
_cell.length_a   1.000
_cell.length_b   1.000
_cell.length_c   1.000
_cell.angle_alpha   90.00
_cell.angle_beta   90.00
_cell.angle_gamma   90.00
#
_symmetry.space_group_name_H-M   'P 1'
#
loop_
_entity.id
_entity.type
_entity.pdbx_description
1 polymer ?
#
loop_
_entity_poly.entity_id
_entity_poly.type
_entity_poly.pdbx_seq_one_letter_code
_entity_poly.pdbx_strand_id
1 'polypeptide(L)'
;MRDEIDTILNEFNSLGIAQQLDYEKFYLYSIVTHSTAIEGSTVTEIENQILFDEGIGSNKPMVEQLMNLDLKKAYVKGFEYAGKHAGMTIELLCELSSIVMQNTGSAYRTIAGDFSSSKGDLRLLNVSAGRGGKSYLAWQKIPDRLKTFCDWLNEERRKIHNSGKPDAKQVYELSFEAHYRLVGIHPWADGNGRISRLVMNMIQHEAGVIPSIVRKEKRVEYIQSLEESEETGSSTPFIEFMLAHHIENLKRQMEEYRSSLDFSHWN
;
A
#
# COMPACT_ATOMS: atom_id res chain seq x y z
N MET A 1 -16.83 -7.66 13.93
CA MET A 1 -16.07 -7.09 12.79
C MET A 1 -16.76 -7.18 11.42
N ARG A 2 -17.42 -8.32 11.02
CA ARG A 2 -18.07 -8.36 9.68
C ARG A 2 -19.21 -7.34 9.58
N ASP A 3 -20.14 -7.39 10.52
CA ASP A 3 -21.29 -6.47 10.54
C ASP A 3 -20.87 -5.00 10.74
N GLU A 4 -19.71 -4.77 11.35
CA GLU A 4 -19.20 -3.44 11.62
C GLU A 4 -18.63 -2.77 10.35
N ILE A 5 -17.80 -3.48 9.55
CA ILE A 5 -17.24 -2.89 8.34
C ILE A 5 -18.33 -2.56 7.32
N ASP A 6 -19.32 -3.45 7.15
CA ASP A 6 -20.44 -3.21 6.25
C ASP A 6 -21.29 -2.02 6.72
N THR A 7 -21.53 -1.90 8.02
CA THR A 7 -22.26 -0.76 8.60
C THR A 7 -21.54 0.55 8.35
N ILE A 8 -20.23 0.61 8.60
CA ILE A 8 -19.41 1.81 8.43
C ILE A 8 -19.30 2.20 6.94
N LEU A 9 -19.13 1.23 6.04
CA LEU A 9 -19.10 1.50 4.60
C LEU A 9 -20.43 2.03 4.09
N ASN A 10 -21.55 1.48 4.55
CA ASN A 10 -22.88 1.97 4.18
C ASN A 10 -23.10 3.40 4.68
N GLU A 11 -22.70 3.72 5.91
CA GLU A 11 -22.77 5.05 6.47
C GLU A 11 -21.89 6.04 5.69
N PHE A 12 -20.63 5.68 5.44
CA PHE A 12 -19.69 6.48 4.65
C PHE A 12 -20.23 6.81 3.25
N ASN A 13 -20.76 5.80 2.57
CA ASN A 13 -21.35 5.96 1.23
C ASN A 13 -22.62 6.83 1.26
N SER A 14 -23.44 6.72 2.31
CA SER A 14 -24.66 7.52 2.45
C SER A 14 -24.39 9.03 2.65
N LEU A 15 -23.21 9.36 3.18
CA LEU A 15 -22.76 10.75 3.34
C LEU A 15 -22.25 11.39 2.05
N GLY A 16 -22.01 10.61 0.99
CA GLY A 16 -21.51 11.14 -0.28
C GLY A 16 -20.06 11.67 -0.21
N ILE A 17 -19.26 11.23 0.74
CA ILE A 17 -17.87 11.70 0.93
C ILE A 17 -17.02 11.43 -0.30
N ALA A 18 -17.11 10.22 -0.86
CA ALA A 18 -16.33 9.82 -2.03
C ALA A 18 -16.78 10.50 -3.33
N GLN A 19 -17.94 11.13 -3.36
CA GLN A 19 -18.48 11.89 -4.50
C GLN A 19 -18.09 13.38 -4.49
N GLN A 20 -17.34 13.83 -3.48
CA GLN A 20 -16.87 15.21 -3.44
C GLN A 20 -15.86 15.50 -4.56
N LEU A 21 -15.83 16.76 -4.99
CA LEU A 21 -14.89 17.23 -5.99
C LEU A 21 -13.45 16.91 -5.55
N ASP A 22 -12.68 16.30 -6.46
CA ASP A 22 -11.27 15.94 -6.24
C ASP A 22 -11.00 14.95 -5.08
N TYR A 23 -12.04 14.29 -4.52
CA TYR A 23 -11.86 13.33 -3.42
C TYR A 23 -10.81 12.26 -3.76
N GLU A 24 -10.91 11.59 -4.91
CA GLU A 24 -9.96 10.55 -5.33
C GLU A 24 -8.53 11.07 -5.42
N LYS A 25 -8.36 12.30 -5.92
CA LYS A 25 -7.05 12.97 -6.04
C LYS A 25 -6.42 13.19 -4.67
N PHE A 26 -7.15 13.84 -3.76
CA PHE A 26 -6.64 14.14 -2.41
C PHE A 26 -6.47 12.88 -1.57
N TYR A 27 -7.33 11.89 -1.76
CA TYR A 27 -7.21 10.60 -1.10
C TYR A 27 -5.94 9.86 -1.52
N LEU A 28 -5.62 9.87 -2.83
CA LEU A 28 -4.34 9.35 -3.33
C LEU A 28 -3.14 10.09 -2.72
N TYR A 29 -3.23 11.41 -2.56
CA TYR A 29 -2.14 12.18 -1.94
C TYR A 29 -1.94 11.78 -0.48
N SER A 30 -3.00 11.55 0.27
CA SER A 30 -2.94 11.04 1.64
C SER A 30 -2.32 9.64 1.70
N ILE A 31 -2.74 8.70 0.82
CA ILE A 31 -2.15 7.36 0.72
C ILE A 31 -0.63 7.47 0.51
N VAL A 32 -0.19 8.24 -0.47
CA VAL A 32 1.24 8.39 -0.81
C VAL A 32 2.00 8.99 0.36
N THR A 33 1.50 10.07 0.95
CA THR A 33 2.15 10.77 2.06
C THR A 33 2.34 9.85 3.26
N HIS A 34 1.29 9.16 3.68
CA HIS A 34 1.40 8.23 4.82
C HIS A 34 2.30 7.05 4.51
N SER A 35 2.21 6.50 3.29
CA SER A 35 3.04 5.35 2.89
C SER A 35 4.53 5.69 2.87
N THR A 36 4.91 6.88 2.41
CA THR A 36 6.32 7.32 2.44
C THR A 36 6.76 7.73 3.84
N ALA A 37 5.86 8.29 4.66
CA ALA A 37 6.17 8.66 6.05
C ALA A 37 6.47 7.42 6.93
N ILE A 38 5.86 6.26 6.68
CA ILE A 38 6.24 4.98 7.32
C ILE A 38 7.71 4.65 7.05
N GLU A 39 8.21 4.98 5.86
CA GLU A 39 9.61 4.78 5.46
C GLU A 39 10.55 5.93 5.88
N GLY A 40 10.03 6.92 6.59
CA GLY A 40 10.81 8.02 7.17
C GLY A 40 10.73 9.36 6.46
N SER A 41 9.89 9.51 5.43
CA SER A 41 9.64 10.82 4.82
C SER A 41 8.99 11.78 5.82
N THR A 42 9.45 13.02 5.82
CA THR A 42 8.91 14.10 6.66
C THR A 42 8.03 15.08 5.88
N VAL A 43 7.83 14.82 4.59
CA VAL A 43 6.96 15.62 3.71
C VAL A 43 5.50 15.50 4.18
N THR A 44 4.84 16.63 4.38
CA THR A 44 3.45 16.69 4.83
C THR A 44 2.46 16.55 3.67
N GLU A 45 1.17 16.32 3.96
CA GLU A 45 0.14 16.25 2.93
C GLU A 45 0.02 17.56 2.15
N ILE A 46 0.11 18.71 2.82
CA ILE A 46 0.05 20.03 2.17
C ILE A 46 1.27 20.23 1.26
N GLU A 47 2.48 19.89 1.72
CA GLU A 47 3.68 19.98 0.90
C GLU A 47 3.62 19.04 -0.31
N ASN A 48 3.08 17.83 -0.14
CA ASN A 48 2.86 16.91 -1.25
C ASN A 48 1.79 17.40 -2.23
N GLN A 49 0.72 18.04 -1.75
CA GLN A 49 -0.28 18.64 -2.63
C GLN A 49 0.37 19.71 -3.53
N ILE A 50 1.14 20.63 -2.96
CA ILE A 50 1.85 21.68 -3.71
C ILE A 50 2.87 21.04 -4.69
N LEU A 51 3.62 20.04 -4.23
CA LEU A 51 4.59 19.31 -5.07
C LEU A 51 3.89 18.60 -6.24
N PHE A 52 2.74 17.98 -6.00
CA PHE A 52 2.04 17.18 -7.00
C PHE A 52 1.22 18.00 -7.99
N ASP A 53 0.68 19.13 -7.57
CA ASP A 53 -0.18 19.98 -8.40
C ASP A 53 0.62 21.06 -9.14
N GLU A 54 1.63 21.67 -8.48
CA GLU A 54 2.34 22.83 -8.97
C GLU A 54 3.80 22.54 -9.35
N GLY A 55 4.31 21.36 -8.95
CA GLY A 55 5.73 21.01 -9.15
C GLY A 55 6.68 21.79 -8.25
N ILE A 56 6.16 22.45 -7.21
CA ILE A 56 6.95 23.26 -6.28
C ILE A 56 7.42 22.38 -5.13
N GLY A 57 8.73 22.24 -4.98
CA GLY A 57 9.34 21.52 -3.86
C GLY A 57 9.29 22.31 -2.55
N SER A 58 9.31 21.58 -1.44
CA SER A 58 9.41 22.15 -0.08
C SER A 58 10.88 22.24 0.37
N ASN A 59 11.10 22.69 1.62
CA ASN A 59 12.44 22.72 2.24
C ASN A 59 12.89 21.34 2.77
N LYS A 60 12.15 20.28 2.46
CA LYS A 60 12.51 18.90 2.84
C LYS A 60 13.62 18.33 1.94
N PRO A 61 14.35 17.30 2.41
CA PRO A 61 15.35 16.63 1.60
C PRO A 61 14.81 16.21 0.23
N MET A 62 15.57 16.45 -0.83
CA MET A 62 15.15 16.12 -2.20
C MET A 62 14.80 14.62 -2.36
N VAL A 63 15.54 13.73 -1.69
CA VAL A 63 15.27 12.28 -1.72
C VAL A 63 13.88 11.93 -1.20
N GLU A 64 13.38 12.64 -0.18
CA GLU A 64 12.04 12.42 0.35
C GLU A 64 10.96 12.89 -0.62
N GLN A 65 11.18 14.03 -1.28
CA GLN A 65 10.28 14.57 -2.29
C GLN A 65 10.21 13.65 -3.52
N LEU A 66 11.36 13.16 -3.98
CA LEU A 66 11.46 12.19 -5.07
C LEU A 66 10.78 10.86 -4.71
N MET A 67 10.92 10.39 -3.47
CA MET A 67 10.21 9.19 -2.97
C MET A 67 8.68 9.34 -3.10
N ASN A 68 8.14 10.51 -2.76
CA ASN A 68 6.72 10.80 -2.89
C ASN A 68 6.28 10.87 -4.36
N LEU A 69 7.04 11.54 -5.23
CA LEU A 69 6.76 11.62 -6.67
C LEU A 69 6.78 10.24 -7.34
N ASP A 70 7.78 9.42 -7.03
CA ASP A 70 7.90 8.07 -7.58
C ASP A 70 6.74 7.19 -7.11
N LEU A 71 6.40 7.23 -5.83
CA LEU A 71 5.28 6.46 -5.30
C LEU A 71 3.95 6.91 -5.90
N LYS A 72 3.69 8.22 -6.06
CA LYS A 72 2.50 8.72 -6.76
C LYS A 72 2.40 8.15 -8.18
N LYS A 73 3.50 8.18 -8.96
CA LYS A 73 3.52 7.60 -10.32
C LYS A 73 3.21 6.11 -10.30
N ALA A 74 3.76 5.37 -9.33
CA ALA A 74 3.52 3.94 -9.18
C ALA A 74 2.05 3.64 -8.85
N TYR A 75 1.40 4.45 -7.99
CA TYR A 75 -0.03 4.32 -7.71
C TYR A 75 -0.90 4.58 -8.93
N VAL A 76 -0.63 5.64 -9.70
CA VAL A 76 -1.36 5.92 -10.96
C VAL A 76 -1.24 4.72 -11.90
N LYS A 77 -0.03 4.19 -12.07
CA LYS A 77 0.21 3.03 -12.93
C LYS A 77 -0.45 1.76 -12.40
N GLY A 78 -0.36 1.52 -11.09
CA GLY A 78 -0.99 0.38 -10.43
C GLY A 78 -2.51 0.39 -10.55
N PHE A 79 -3.15 1.54 -10.38
CA PHE A 79 -4.59 1.69 -10.54
C PHE A 79 -5.04 1.55 -12.01
N GLU A 80 -4.21 1.98 -12.97
CA GLU A 80 -4.45 1.68 -14.38
C GLU A 80 -4.47 0.15 -14.65
N TYR A 81 -3.54 -0.60 -14.06
CA TYR A 81 -3.52 -2.07 -14.15
C TYR A 81 -4.72 -2.70 -13.45
N ALA A 82 -5.07 -2.22 -12.27
CA ALA A 82 -6.23 -2.67 -11.51
C ALA A 82 -7.54 -2.45 -12.28
N GLY A 83 -7.74 -1.27 -12.86
CA GLY A 83 -8.91 -0.95 -13.68
C GLY A 83 -9.03 -1.79 -14.97
N LYS A 84 -7.91 -2.34 -15.45
CA LYS A 84 -7.87 -3.29 -16.59
C LYS A 84 -7.97 -4.75 -16.15
N HIS A 85 -8.13 -5.03 -14.87
CA HIS A 85 -8.09 -6.38 -14.28
C HIS A 85 -6.84 -7.18 -14.68
N ALA A 86 -5.70 -6.49 -14.82
CA ALA A 86 -4.44 -7.12 -15.22
C ALA A 86 -4.04 -8.25 -14.24
N GLY A 87 -3.59 -9.38 -14.78
CA GLY A 87 -3.06 -10.46 -13.94
C GLY A 87 -1.81 -10.02 -13.20
N MET A 88 -1.70 -10.39 -11.93
CA MET A 88 -0.48 -10.17 -11.16
C MET A 88 0.61 -11.11 -11.66
N THR A 89 1.74 -10.54 -12.08
CA THR A 89 2.91 -11.29 -12.56
C THR A 89 4.18 -10.74 -11.91
N ILE A 90 5.26 -11.51 -11.97
CA ILE A 90 6.57 -11.06 -11.46
C ILE A 90 7.02 -9.81 -12.23
N GLU A 91 6.83 -9.79 -13.55
CA GLU A 91 7.20 -8.66 -14.42
C GLU A 91 6.45 -7.39 -14.03
N LEU A 92 5.13 -7.49 -13.77
CA LEU A 92 4.33 -6.35 -13.32
C LEU A 92 4.82 -5.84 -11.96
N LEU A 93 5.12 -6.75 -11.02
CA LEU A 93 5.65 -6.38 -9.71
C LEU A 93 7.03 -5.69 -9.83
N CYS A 94 7.91 -6.21 -10.69
CA CYS A 94 9.22 -5.61 -10.97
C CYS A 94 9.08 -4.23 -11.65
N GLU A 95 8.15 -4.07 -12.59
CA GLU A 95 7.85 -2.78 -13.21
C GLU A 95 7.38 -1.76 -12.17
N LEU A 96 6.41 -2.09 -11.32
CA LEU A 96 5.95 -1.21 -10.25
C LEU A 96 7.10 -0.87 -9.28
N SER A 97 7.95 -1.86 -8.94
CA SER A 97 9.13 -1.64 -8.11
C SER A 97 10.10 -0.66 -8.74
N SER A 98 10.34 -0.76 -10.04
CA SER A 98 11.21 0.17 -10.76
C SER A 98 10.70 1.61 -10.70
N ILE A 99 9.38 1.81 -10.77
CA ILE A 99 8.78 3.14 -10.64
C ILE A 99 8.90 3.66 -9.21
N VAL A 100 8.59 2.83 -8.19
CA VAL A 100 8.69 3.20 -6.76
C VAL A 100 10.12 3.60 -6.38
N MET A 101 11.12 2.99 -6.99
CA MET A 101 12.54 3.17 -6.67
C MET A 101 13.31 3.99 -7.72
N GLN A 102 12.63 4.61 -8.67
CA GLN A 102 13.24 5.25 -9.85
C GLN A 102 14.37 6.23 -9.47
N ASN A 103 14.11 7.11 -8.51
CA ASN A 103 15.04 8.16 -8.09
C ASN A 103 15.71 7.90 -6.74
N THR A 104 15.28 6.87 -6.01
CA THR A 104 15.79 6.56 -4.66
C THR A 104 16.50 5.21 -4.57
N GLY A 105 16.47 4.42 -5.64
CA GLY A 105 17.11 3.11 -5.71
C GLY A 105 18.62 3.17 -5.91
N SER A 106 19.27 2.04 -5.66
CA SER A 106 20.74 1.86 -5.73
C SER A 106 21.10 0.66 -6.59
N ALA A 107 22.32 0.69 -7.14
CA ALA A 107 22.93 -0.44 -7.80
C ALA A 107 23.79 -1.24 -6.80
N TYR A 108 23.75 -2.54 -6.91
CA TYR A 108 24.43 -3.50 -6.04
C TYR A 108 25.32 -4.43 -6.86
N ARG A 109 26.52 -4.71 -6.35
CA ARG A 109 27.42 -5.73 -6.89
C ARG A 109 27.61 -6.84 -5.89
N THR A 110 27.31 -8.08 -6.29
CA THR A 110 27.41 -9.25 -5.42
C THR A 110 28.12 -10.41 -6.15
N ILE A 111 28.50 -11.44 -5.39
CA ILE A 111 29.07 -12.66 -5.99
C ILE A 111 28.05 -13.35 -6.91
N ALA A 112 26.75 -13.18 -6.66
CA ALA A 112 25.68 -13.77 -7.45
C ALA A 112 25.35 -12.96 -8.73
N GLY A 113 25.92 -11.78 -8.89
CA GLY A 113 25.72 -10.89 -10.01
C GLY A 113 25.38 -9.46 -9.58
N ASP A 114 25.21 -8.59 -10.57
CA ASP A 114 24.81 -7.20 -10.39
C ASP A 114 23.29 -7.10 -10.47
N PHE A 115 22.69 -6.22 -9.65
CA PHE A 115 21.28 -5.90 -9.70
C PHE A 115 21.04 -4.45 -9.23
N SER A 116 19.88 -3.86 -9.56
CA SER A 116 19.55 -2.50 -9.17
C SER A 116 18.10 -2.39 -8.69
N SER A 117 17.89 -1.84 -7.50
CA SER A 117 16.53 -1.57 -7.01
C SER A 117 15.83 -0.49 -7.85
N SER A 118 16.57 0.48 -8.46
CA SER A 118 15.98 1.47 -9.37
C SER A 118 15.47 0.89 -10.70
N LYS A 119 15.86 -0.34 -11.03
CA LYS A 119 15.37 -1.08 -12.20
C LYS A 119 14.28 -2.10 -11.83
N GLY A 120 13.94 -2.21 -10.54
CA GLY A 120 13.00 -3.20 -10.05
C GLY A 120 13.56 -4.62 -10.00
N ASP A 121 14.88 -4.79 -10.12
CA ASP A 121 15.53 -6.10 -10.09
C ASP A 121 15.29 -6.78 -8.73
N LEU A 122 15.04 -8.07 -8.76
CA LEU A 122 15.01 -8.89 -7.54
C LEU A 122 16.40 -8.93 -6.90
N ARG A 123 16.44 -8.86 -5.57
CA ARG A 123 17.71 -8.90 -4.86
C ARG A 123 18.47 -10.21 -5.05
N LEU A 124 19.77 -10.13 -5.21
CA LEU A 124 20.70 -11.25 -5.28
C LEU A 124 21.58 -11.34 -4.02
N LEU A 125 21.02 -10.95 -2.87
CA LEU A 125 21.66 -11.02 -1.56
C LEU A 125 20.62 -11.31 -0.47
N ASN A 126 21.09 -11.90 0.64
CA ASN A 126 20.23 -12.08 1.81
C ASN A 126 20.16 -10.78 2.61
N VAL A 127 18.98 -10.47 3.11
CA VAL A 127 18.71 -9.30 3.93
C VAL A 127 18.02 -9.68 5.23
N SER A 128 18.15 -8.84 6.25
CA SER A 128 17.51 -9.02 7.55
C SER A 128 16.82 -7.72 8.00
N ALA A 129 15.83 -7.84 8.87
CA ALA A 129 15.16 -6.70 9.49
C ALA A 129 16.10 -6.03 10.50
N GLY A 130 16.69 -4.89 10.15
CA GLY A 130 17.59 -4.12 11.00
C GLY A 130 18.86 -4.87 11.43
N ARG A 131 19.59 -4.32 12.39
CA ARG A 131 20.80 -4.97 12.97
C ARG A 131 20.40 -6.10 13.93
N GLY A 132 20.73 -7.36 13.56
CA GLY A 132 20.46 -8.53 14.41
C GLY A 132 19.01 -9.01 14.36
N GLY A 133 18.18 -8.44 13.48
CA GLY A 133 16.82 -8.91 13.24
C GLY A 133 16.77 -10.22 12.44
N LYS A 134 15.57 -10.76 12.31
CA LYS A 134 15.31 -11.99 11.56
C LYS A 134 15.69 -11.85 10.10
N SER A 135 16.30 -12.90 9.54
CA SER A 135 16.62 -12.99 8.12
C SER A 135 15.35 -13.25 7.30
N TYR A 136 15.14 -12.48 6.25
CA TYR A 136 14.13 -12.75 5.25
C TYR A 136 14.48 -13.99 4.40
N LEU A 137 13.56 -14.35 3.52
CA LEU A 137 13.73 -15.49 2.59
C LEU A 137 15.07 -15.42 1.86
N ALA A 138 15.77 -16.55 1.74
CA ALA A 138 16.99 -16.63 0.94
C ALA A 138 16.71 -16.21 -0.51
N TRP A 139 17.57 -15.37 -1.08
CA TRP A 139 17.34 -14.74 -2.39
C TRP A 139 17.07 -15.75 -3.51
N GLN A 140 17.73 -16.92 -3.48
CA GLN A 140 17.55 -17.99 -4.49
C GLN A 140 16.10 -18.52 -4.53
N LYS A 141 15.34 -18.38 -3.45
CA LYS A 141 13.96 -18.86 -3.33
C LYS A 141 12.93 -17.80 -3.75
N ILE A 142 13.37 -16.57 -4.00
CA ILE A 142 12.45 -15.45 -4.30
C ILE A 142 11.64 -15.72 -5.57
N PRO A 143 12.21 -16.09 -6.73
CA PRO A 143 11.45 -16.29 -7.95
C PRO A 143 10.30 -17.28 -7.79
N ASP A 144 10.56 -18.44 -7.18
CA ASP A 144 9.55 -19.48 -6.96
C ASP A 144 8.45 -19.01 -5.99
N ARG A 145 8.84 -18.29 -4.93
CA ARG A 145 7.88 -17.76 -3.96
C ARG A 145 7.03 -16.63 -4.54
N LEU A 146 7.61 -15.76 -5.36
CA LEU A 146 6.85 -14.73 -6.07
C LEU A 146 5.89 -15.36 -7.07
N LYS A 147 6.32 -16.37 -7.82
CA LYS A 147 5.43 -17.10 -8.73
C LYS A 147 4.24 -17.70 -7.97
N THR A 148 4.51 -18.41 -6.88
CA THR A 148 3.44 -18.98 -6.02
C THR A 148 2.51 -17.89 -5.48
N PHE A 149 3.04 -16.75 -5.08
CA PHE A 149 2.25 -15.59 -4.62
C PHE A 149 1.36 -15.04 -5.75
N CYS A 150 1.91 -14.82 -6.93
CA CYS A 150 1.14 -14.31 -8.08
C CYS A 150 0.02 -15.28 -8.50
N ASP A 151 0.33 -16.58 -8.57
CA ASP A 151 -0.65 -17.62 -8.92
C ASP A 151 -1.79 -17.66 -7.89
N TRP A 152 -1.45 -17.67 -6.60
CA TRP A 152 -2.42 -17.62 -5.50
C TRP A 152 -3.29 -16.34 -5.58
N LEU A 153 -2.68 -15.17 -5.71
CA LEU A 153 -3.40 -13.90 -5.70
C LEU A 153 -4.37 -13.81 -6.89
N ASN A 154 -3.93 -14.23 -8.09
CA ASN A 154 -4.79 -14.25 -9.26
C ASN A 154 -5.98 -15.22 -9.11
N GLU A 155 -5.78 -16.36 -8.46
CA GLU A 155 -6.86 -17.31 -8.17
C GLU A 155 -7.88 -16.72 -7.19
N GLU A 156 -7.44 -16.10 -6.08
CA GLU A 156 -8.34 -15.50 -5.09
C GLU A 156 -9.10 -14.30 -5.67
N ARG A 157 -8.44 -13.43 -6.44
CA ARG A 157 -9.10 -12.32 -7.15
C ARG A 157 -10.19 -12.83 -8.10
N ARG A 158 -9.92 -13.91 -8.83
CA ARG A 158 -10.88 -14.55 -9.74
C ARG A 158 -12.10 -15.09 -9.00
N LYS A 159 -11.91 -15.69 -7.82
CA LYS A 159 -13.03 -16.16 -6.97
C LYS A 159 -13.93 -14.99 -6.54
N ILE A 160 -13.34 -13.89 -6.08
CA ILE A 160 -14.09 -12.69 -5.72
C ILE A 160 -14.84 -12.11 -6.93
N HIS A 161 -14.17 -11.98 -8.07
CA HIS A 161 -14.81 -11.45 -9.30
C HIS A 161 -16.00 -12.32 -9.75
N ASN A 162 -15.87 -13.65 -9.69
CA ASN A 162 -16.89 -14.58 -10.14
C ASN A 162 -18.07 -14.71 -9.14
N SER A 163 -17.97 -14.21 -7.92
CA SER A 163 -19.05 -14.26 -6.93
C SER A 163 -20.20 -13.27 -7.19
N GLY A 164 -20.08 -12.43 -8.21
CA GLY A 164 -21.06 -11.41 -8.59
C GLY A 164 -20.78 -10.08 -7.89
N LYS A 165 -21.43 -9.78 -6.76
CA LYS A 165 -21.12 -8.59 -5.95
C LYS A 165 -20.02 -8.94 -4.94
N PRO A 166 -18.84 -8.32 -5.01
CA PRO A 166 -17.79 -8.56 -4.02
C PRO A 166 -18.25 -8.21 -2.61
N ASP A 167 -18.03 -9.11 -1.65
CA ASP A 167 -18.13 -8.81 -0.23
C ASP A 167 -16.94 -7.92 0.17
N ALA A 168 -17.21 -6.70 0.60
CA ALA A 168 -16.18 -5.72 0.92
C ALA A 168 -15.18 -6.25 1.95
N LYS A 169 -15.66 -6.96 2.99
CA LYS A 169 -14.78 -7.58 3.98
C LYS A 169 -13.82 -8.59 3.36
N GLN A 170 -14.31 -9.47 2.48
CA GLN A 170 -13.46 -10.44 1.79
C GLN A 170 -12.40 -9.76 0.92
N VAL A 171 -12.75 -8.64 0.26
CA VAL A 171 -11.78 -7.84 -0.50
C VAL A 171 -10.69 -7.28 0.39
N TYR A 172 -11.07 -6.68 1.53
CA TYR A 172 -10.09 -6.15 2.49
C TYR A 172 -9.21 -7.26 3.06
N GLU A 173 -9.77 -8.38 3.51
CA GLU A 173 -9.01 -9.52 4.03
C GLU A 173 -8.02 -10.05 2.98
N LEU A 174 -8.44 -10.24 1.74
CA LEU A 174 -7.55 -10.67 0.64
C LEU A 174 -6.43 -9.65 0.42
N SER A 175 -6.76 -8.36 0.38
CA SER A 175 -5.78 -7.30 0.13
C SER A 175 -4.73 -7.21 1.25
N PHE A 176 -5.13 -7.36 2.50
CA PHE A 176 -4.25 -7.38 3.65
C PHE A 176 -3.40 -8.65 3.70
N GLU A 177 -3.99 -9.79 3.38
CA GLU A 177 -3.24 -11.04 3.23
C GLU A 177 -2.18 -10.94 2.12
N ALA A 178 -2.51 -10.35 0.97
CA ALA A 178 -1.57 -10.12 -0.12
C ALA A 178 -0.41 -9.21 0.31
N HIS A 179 -0.71 -8.13 1.06
CA HIS A 179 0.31 -7.27 1.65
C HIS A 179 1.24 -8.06 2.56
N TYR A 180 0.69 -8.82 3.52
CA TYR A 180 1.47 -9.61 4.48
C TYR A 180 2.39 -10.61 3.78
N ARG A 181 1.86 -11.36 2.81
CA ARG A 181 2.64 -12.35 2.05
C ARG A 181 3.77 -11.70 1.25
N LEU A 182 3.50 -10.60 0.56
CA LEU A 182 4.48 -9.94 -0.29
C LEU A 182 5.61 -9.31 0.54
N VAL A 183 5.27 -8.62 1.64
CA VAL A 183 6.28 -8.04 2.52
C VAL A 183 7.12 -9.13 3.19
N GLY A 184 6.55 -10.29 3.50
CA GLY A 184 7.25 -11.45 4.05
C GLY A 184 8.21 -12.12 3.07
N ILE A 185 7.91 -12.16 1.77
CA ILE A 185 8.84 -12.61 0.72
C ILE A 185 10.03 -11.66 0.63
N HIS A 186 9.79 -10.34 0.77
CA HIS A 186 10.79 -9.28 0.72
C HIS A 186 11.67 -9.35 -0.52
N PRO A 187 11.09 -9.24 -1.75
CA PRO A 187 11.78 -9.58 -2.99
C PRO A 187 12.88 -8.62 -3.40
N TRP A 188 12.84 -7.37 -2.97
CA TRP A 188 13.76 -6.31 -3.38
C TRP A 188 14.72 -5.93 -2.25
N ALA A 189 15.79 -5.23 -2.59
CA ALA A 189 16.72 -4.69 -1.58
C ALA A 189 16.10 -3.54 -0.78
N ASP A 190 15.17 -2.79 -1.39
CA ASP A 190 14.42 -1.70 -0.78
C ASP A 190 13.04 -1.55 -1.45
N GLY A 191 12.13 -0.76 -0.85
CA GLY A 191 10.80 -0.46 -1.38
C GLY A 191 9.73 -1.50 -1.07
N ASN A 192 10.05 -2.61 -0.39
CA ASN A 192 9.12 -3.72 -0.16
C ASN A 192 7.82 -3.28 0.54
N GLY A 193 7.90 -2.44 1.57
CA GLY A 193 6.72 -1.93 2.28
C GLY A 193 5.83 -1.08 1.36
N ARG A 194 6.42 -0.17 0.59
CA ARG A 194 5.69 0.70 -0.36
C ARG A 194 4.97 -0.10 -1.44
N ILE A 195 5.64 -1.11 -2.01
CA ILE A 195 5.07 -1.98 -3.04
C ILE A 195 3.97 -2.87 -2.46
N SER A 196 4.16 -3.43 -1.26
CA SER A 196 3.12 -4.25 -0.62
C SER A 196 1.86 -3.44 -0.32
N ARG A 197 1.98 -2.19 0.14
CA ARG A 197 0.85 -1.27 0.32
C ARG A 197 0.20 -0.88 -1.02
N LEU A 198 0.99 -0.67 -2.06
CA LEU A 198 0.46 -0.43 -3.41
C LEU A 198 -0.35 -1.62 -3.92
N VAL A 199 0.17 -2.84 -3.84
CA VAL A 199 -0.55 -4.07 -4.27
C VAL A 199 -1.84 -4.25 -3.48
N MET A 200 -1.82 -4.02 -2.17
CA MET A 200 -3.01 -4.00 -1.32
C MET A 200 -4.08 -3.04 -1.87
N ASN A 201 -3.70 -1.80 -2.15
CA ASN A 201 -4.62 -0.80 -2.66
C ASN A 201 -5.07 -1.07 -4.11
N MET A 202 -4.25 -1.71 -4.95
CA MET A 202 -4.66 -2.16 -6.28
C MET A 202 -5.81 -3.16 -6.21
N ILE A 203 -5.78 -4.14 -5.30
CA ILE A 203 -6.84 -5.12 -5.09
C ILE A 203 -8.13 -4.42 -4.65
N GLN A 204 -8.03 -3.48 -3.73
CA GLN A 204 -9.15 -2.70 -3.22
C GLN A 204 -9.76 -1.82 -4.32
N HIS A 205 -8.93 -1.13 -5.10
CA HIS A 205 -9.35 -0.30 -6.22
C HIS A 205 -10.05 -1.12 -7.32
N GLU A 206 -9.49 -2.29 -7.68
CA GLU A 206 -10.08 -3.21 -8.65
C GLU A 206 -11.49 -3.65 -8.28
N ALA A 207 -11.73 -3.87 -7.00
CA ALA A 207 -13.02 -4.29 -6.47
C ALA A 207 -13.99 -3.11 -6.21
N GLY A 208 -13.57 -1.87 -6.44
CA GLY A 208 -14.38 -0.68 -6.23
C GLY A 208 -14.64 -0.35 -4.76
N VAL A 209 -13.79 -0.85 -3.84
CA VAL A 209 -13.86 -0.47 -2.43
C VAL A 209 -12.85 0.63 -2.12
N ILE A 210 -13.08 1.37 -1.02
CA ILE A 210 -12.23 2.50 -0.63
C ILE A 210 -10.84 1.98 -0.26
N PRO A 211 -9.75 2.44 -0.90
CA PRO A 211 -8.41 2.01 -0.56
C PRO A 211 -8.02 2.34 0.88
N SER A 212 -7.34 1.41 1.56
CA SER A 212 -6.93 1.59 2.95
C SER A 212 -5.66 2.44 3.06
N ILE A 213 -5.64 3.36 4.04
CA ILE A 213 -4.45 4.14 4.39
C ILE A 213 -3.83 3.55 5.66
N VAL A 214 -2.55 3.19 5.60
CA VAL A 214 -1.76 2.92 6.81
C VAL A 214 -1.17 4.24 7.29
N ARG A 215 -1.74 4.80 8.35
CA ARG A 215 -1.32 6.11 8.84
C ARG A 215 0.02 6.04 9.57
N LYS A 216 0.84 7.06 9.37
CA LYS A 216 2.18 7.17 10.00
C LYS A 216 2.13 7.14 11.52
N GLU A 217 1.05 7.65 12.12
CA GLU A 217 0.82 7.67 13.56
C GLU A 217 0.67 6.25 14.14
N LYS A 218 0.26 5.30 13.31
CA LYS A 218 0.10 3.87 13.65
C LYS A 218 1.28 3.00 13.19
N ARG A 219 2.42 3.62 12.84
CA ARG A 219 3.59 2.90 12.33
C ARG A 219 4.08 1.82 13.28
N VAL A 220 4.09 2.10 14.58
CA VAL A 220 4.59 1.14 15.58
C VAL A 220 3.67 -0.07 15.66
N GLU A 221 2.37 0.14 15.81
CA GLU A 221 1.36 -0.93 15.89
C GLU A 221 1.30 -1.75 14.59
N TYR A 222 1.45 -1.07 13.43
CA TYR A 222 1.53 -1.71 12.12
C TYR A 222 2.72 -2.68 12.02
N ILE A 223 3.91 -2.27 12.47
CA ILE A 223 5.10 -3.13 12.48
C ILE A 223 4.92 -4.29 13.48
N GLN A 224 4.42 -4.00 14.68
CA GLN A 224 4.16 -5.03 15.70
C GLN A 224 3.16 -6.08 15.21
N SER A 225 2.10 -5.70 14.49
CA SER A 225 1.14 -6.65 13.95
C SER A 225 1.74 -7.57 12.87
N LEU A 226 2.71 -7.07 12.08
CA LEU A 226 3.47 -7.90 11.15
C LEU A 226 4.39 -8.88 11.88
N GLU A 227 5.09 -8.43 12.92
CA GLU A 227 5.97 -9.27 13.74
C GLU A 227 5.17 -10.36 14.47
N GLU A 228 4.06 -10.02 15.10
CA GLU A 228 3.16 -10.97 15.75
C GLU A 228 2.60 -12.01 14.79
N SER A 229 2.21 -11.58 13.58
CA SER A 229 1.75 -12.49 12.53
C SER A 229 2.84 -13.46 12.10
N GLU A 230 4.07 -13.02 12.06
CA GLU A 230 5.21 -13.87 11.73
C GLU A 230 5.51 -14.87 12.85
N GLU A 231 5.50 -14.43 14.10
CA GLU A 231 5.74 -15.27 15.28
C GLU A 231 4.69 -16.37 15.44
N THR A 232 3.42 -16.03 15.19
CA THR A 232 2.31 -16.98 15.26
C THR A 232 2.18 -17.87 14.02
N GLY A 233 2.85 -17.52 12.93
CA GLY A 233 2.70 -18.19 11.63
C GLY A 233 1.34 -17.99 10.98
N SER A 234 0.60 -16.94 11.39
CA SER A 234 -0.75 -16.61 10.91
C SER A 234 -0.82 -15.14 10.52
N SER A 235 -1.44 -14.82 9.38
CA SER A 235 -1.72 -13.44 8.99
C SER A 235 -2.83 -12.77 9.80
N THR A 236 -3.52 -13.51 10.66
CA THR A 236 -4.70 -13.03 11.41
C THR A 236 -4.42 -11.77 12.23
N PRO A 237 -3.35 -11.66 13.04
CA PRO A 237 -3.08 -10.44 13.81
C PRO A 237 -2.94 -9.20 12.92
N PHE A 238 -2.24 -9.33 11.80
CA PHE A 238 -2.07 -8.24 10.84
C PHE A 238 -3.39 -7.86 10.16
N ILE A 239 -4.19 -8.84 9.72
CA ILE A 239 -5.49 -8.59 9.08
C ILE A 239 -6.45 -7.90 10.04
N GLU A 240 -6.51 -8.35 11.31
CA GLU A 240 -7.36 -7.73 12.32
C GLU A 240 -6.95 -6.30 12.64
N PHE A 241 -5.64 -6.05 12.78
CA PHE A 241 -5.12 -4.68 12.92
C PHE A 241 -5.53 -3.79 11.75
N MET A 242 -5.32 -4.26 10.51
CA MET A 242 -5.61 -3.49 9.30
C MET A 242 -7.10 -3.19 9.13
N LEU A 243 -7.99 -4.15 9.46
CA LEU A 243 -9.44 -3.95 9.45
C LEU A 243 -9.86 -2.91 10.48
N ALA A 244 -9.39 -3.03 11.71
CA ALA A 244 -9.71 -2.08 12.78
C ALA A 244 -9.21 -0.67 12.43
N HIS A 245 -7.98 -0.57 11.90
CA HIS A 245 -7.40 0.70 11.50
C HIS A 245 -8.12 1.33 10.31
N HIS A 246 -8.58 0.54 9.34
CA HIS A 246 -9.38 1.05 8.23
C HIS A 246 -10.73 1.59 8.69
N ILE A 247 -11.43 0.88 9.59
CA ILE A 247 -12.66 1.35 10.22
C ILE A 247 -12.44 2.67 10.97
N GLU A 248 -11.37 2.78 11.76
CA GLU A 248 -10.99 4.02 12.46
C GLU A 248 -10.79 5.19 11.48
N ASN A 249 -10.11 4.93 10.35
CA ASN A 249 -9.89 5.95 9.31
C ASN A 249 -11.19 6.41 8.65
N LEU A 250 -12.13 5.52 8.35
CA LEU A 250 -13.43 5.88 7.79
C LEU A 250 -14.26 6.68 8.79
N LYS A 251 -14.32 6.28 10.06
CA LYS A 251 -15.02 7.01 11.13
C LYS A 251 -14.49 8.44 11.25
N ARG A 252 -13.16 8.62 11.26
CA ARG A 252 -12.56 9.94 11.32
C ARG A 252 -12.91 10.81 10.10
N GLN A 253 -12.86 10.28 8.88
CA GLN A 253 -13.26 11.05 7.70
C GLN A 253 -14.73 11.50 7.77
N MET A 254 -15.62 10.64 8.27
CA MET A 254 -17.02 11.01 8.50
C MET A 254 -17.18 12.13 9.53
N GLU A 255 -16.41 12.10 10.61
CA GLU A 255 -16.40 13.16 11.64
C GLU A 255 -15.88 14.49 11.09
N GLU A 256 -14.76 14.46 10.37
CA GLU A 256 -14.18 15.62 9.69
C GLU A 256 -15.19 16.24 8.70
N TYR A 257 -15.85 15.40 7.91
CA TYR A 257 -16.87 15.85 6.95
C TYR A 257 -18.07 16.49 7.64
N ARG A 258 -18.63 15.88 8.68
CA ARG A 258 -19.74 16.46 9.44
C ARG A 258 -19.35 17.80 10.06
N SER A 259 -18.18 17.88 10.65
CA SER A 259 -17.68 19.14 11.22
C SER A 259 -17.55 20.24 10.16
N SER A 260 -17.15 19.91 8.93
CA SER A 260 -17.05 20.88 7.84
C SER A 260 -18.42 21.43 7.40
N LEU A 261 -19.47 20.60 7.46
CA LEU A 261 -20.84 21.03 7.16
C LEU A 261 -21.39 21.99 8.21
N ASP A 262 -21.10 21.75 9.49
CA ASP A 262 -21.54 22.64 10.58
C ASP A 262 -20.96 24.04 10.45
N PHE A 263 -19.71 24.18 10.02
CA PHE A 263 -19.08 25.48 9.75
C PHE A 263 -19.65 26.21 8.52
N SER A 264 -20.17 25.48 7.52
CA SER A 264 -20.77 26.10 6.32
C SER A 264 -22.13 26.77 6.55
N HIS A 265 -22.78 26.50 7.67
CA HIS A 265 -24.06 27.13 8.05
C HIS A 265 -23.89 28.48 8.77
N TRP A 266 -22.66 28.94 9.02
CA TRP A 266 -22.35 30.20 9.71
C TRP A 266 -21.80 31.30 8.79
N ASN A 267 -21.75 31.06 7.47
CA ASN A 267 -21.41 32.02 6.43
C ASN A 267 -22.58 32.14 5.42
#